data_f28ab4fb94b1edf394a3d666473357db
#
_entry.id   f28ab4fb94b1edf394a3d666473357db
#
_cell.length_a   1.000
_cell.length_b   1.000
_cell.length_c   1.000
_cell.angle_alpha   90.00
_cell.angle_beta   90.00
_cell.angle_gamma   90.00
#
_symmetry.space_group_name_H-M   'P 1'
#
loop_
_entity.id
_entity.type
_entity.pdbx_description
1 polymer ?
#
loop_
_entity_poly.entity_id
_entity_poly.type
_entity_poly.pdbx_seq_one_letter_code
_entity_poly.pdbx_strand_id
1 'polypeptide(L)'
;LHKEYRRQRQMCIRDRSKGAQEAHEAIRPTYISHDEISGTAQEKRLYELIRKRTIACQMADAELERTTISVGIGGKKEKFVATGEVITFDGFLQVYRESFDDENEKEQENGLLPPVTLNEVLSMKDIVATERFTQRPPRYTEASLVRRLEELGIGRPSTYAPTIQTIQNREYVVKGDKEGTERTYNIITLAQHTIKEVQKTEIVGADRNKLMPTDIGTVVNDFLMEYFPGVMDYNFTASVEKEFDAVAEGEMVWTDAIDKFYKLFHPIVEEAASVRTAVSYTHLRAHETDQYL
;
A
#
# COMPACT_ATOMS: atom_id res chain seq x y z
N LEU A 1 38.16 -3.34 -5.75
CA LEU A 1 36.82 -3.16 -6.34
C LEU A 1 35.71 -3.29 -5.26
N HIS A 2 35.70 -4.35 -4.43
CA HIS A 2 34.65 -4.52 -3.39
C HIS A 2 34.68 -3.47 -2.26
N LYS A 3 35.83 -2.90 -1.92
CA LYS A 3 35.93 -1.85 -0.86
C LYS A 3 35.43 -0.49 -1.32
N GLU A 4 35.59 -0.14 -2.59
CA GLU A 4 35.10 1.13 -3.13
C GLU A 4 33.59 1.12 -3.32
N TYR A 5 33.01 0.01 -3.79
CA TYR A 5 31.56 -0.17 -3.87
C TYR A 5 30.88 -0.10 -2.50
N ARG A 6 31.48 -0.67 -1.45
CA ARG A 6 30.99 -0.54 -0.08
C ARG A 6 31.03 0.90 0.43
N ARG A 7 32.06 1.67 0.11
CA ARG A 7 32.15 3.11 0.47
C ARG A 7 31.11 3.94 -0.28
N GLN A 8 30.89 3.67 -1.55
CA GLN A 8 29.91 4.37 -2.37
C GLN A 8 28.47 4.06 -1.92
N ARG A 9 28.17 2.83 -1.55
CA ARG A 9 26.87 2.47 -0.93
C ARG A 9 26.69 3.05 0.47
N GLN A 10 27.74 3.11 1.28
CA GLN A 10 27.68 3.82 2.58
C GLN A 10 27.47 5.32 2.41
N MET A 11 27.96 5.92 1.33
CA MET A 11 27.64 7.32 0.97
C MET A 11 26.18 7.43 0.46
N CYS A 12 25.72 6.50 -0.36
CA CYS A 12 24.31 6.49 -0.83
C CYS A 12 23.30 6.23 0.30
N ILE A 13 23.67 5.52 1.37
CA ILE A 13 22.86 5.39 2.60
C ILE A 13 22.85 6.71 3.41
N ARG A 14 23.85 7.56 3.23
CA ARG A 14 23.90 8.92 3.78
C ARG A 14 23.27 9.97 2.86
N ASP A 15 23.18 9.69 1.57
CA ASP A 15 22.46 10.55 0.63
C ASP A 15 20.96 10.41 0.93
N ARG A 16 20.37 11.53 1.30
CA ARG A 16 18.96 11.68 1.69
C ARG A 16 18.05 10.93 0.71
N SER A 17 17.40 9.90 1.19
CA SER A 17 16.15 9.49 0.55
C SER A 17 15.15 10.66 0.68
N LYS A 18 14.41 10.98 -0.37
CA LYS A 18 13.33 11.96 -0.29
C LYS A 18 12.39 11.55 0.86
N GLY A 19 12.28 12.37 1.90
CA GLY A 19 11.47 12.08 3.08
C GLY A 19 12.22 11.49 4.28
N ALA A 20 13.56 11.31 4.21
CA ALA A 20 14.34 10.93 5.39
C ALA A 20 14.35 12.07 6.42
N GLN A 21 14.03 11.74 7.67
CA GLN A 21 14.18 12.68 8.78
C GLN A 21 15.66 12.89 9.10
N GLU A 22 16.07 14.14 9.16
CA GLU A 22 17.41 14.49 9.65
C GLU A 22 17.58 14.09 11.11
N ALA A 23 18.81 13.85 11.51
CA ALA A 23 19.19 13.44 12.87
C ALA A 23 18.67 12.05 13.32
N HIS A 24 18.08 11.26 12.45
CA HIS A 24 17.71 9.88 12.74
C HIS A 24 18.60 8.89 11.99
N GLU A 25 19.14 7.91 12.71
CA GLU A 25 19.85 6.80 12.09
C GLU A 25 18.86 5.73 11.60
N ALA A 26 19.24 5.03 10.53
CA ALA A 26 18.52 3.85 10.11
C ALA A 26 18.52 2.77 11.19
N ILE A 27 17.40 2.12 11.41
CA ILE A 27 17.29 1.01 12.37
C ILE A 27 18.14 -0.14 11.87
N ARG A 28 19.09 -0.59 12.68
CA ARG A 28 20.01 -1.69 12.40
C ARG A 28 20.38 -2.44 13.68
N PRO A 29 20.78 -3.71 13.60
CA PRO A 29 21.31 -4.42 14.76
C PRO A 29 22.56 -3.73 15.32
N THR A 30 22.68 -3.65 16.63
CA THR A 30 23.91 -3.18 17.30
C THR A 30 25.08 -4.11 16.97
N TYR A 31 24.83 -5.41 16.97
CA TYR A 31 25.80 -6.45 16.65
C TYR A 31 25.28 -7.33 15.53
N ILE A 32 25.74 -7.11 14.32
CA ILE A 32 25.31 -7.87 13.12
C ILE A 32 25.67 -9.36 13.18
N SER A 33 26.67 -9.72 13.99
CA SER A 33 27.14 -11.10 14.20
C SER A 33 26.17 -11.94 15.02
N HIS A 34 25.23 -11.31 15.72
CA HIS A 34 24.22 -12.04 16.48
C HIS A 34 23.10 -12.46 15.52
N ASP A 35 22.96 -13.76 15.31
CA ASP A 35 21.92 -14.31 14.41
C ASP A 35 20.54 -14.27 15.07
N GLU A 36 20.52 -14.40 16.40
CA GLU A 36 19.29 -14.43 17.20
C GLU A 36 19.43 -13.56 18.45
N ILE A 37 18.30 -13.17 19.01
CA ILE A 37 18.20 -12.48 20.30
C ILE A 37 17.33 -13.28 21.27
N SER A 38 17.53 -13.07 22.58
CA SER A 38 16.57 -13.49 23.60
C SER A 38 15.39 -12.55 23.62
N GLY A 39 14.17 -13.09 23.78
CA GLY A 39 12.95 -12.28 23.81
C GLY A 39 11.72 -13.07 23.37
N THR A 40 10.61 -12.37 23.24
CA THR A 40 9.33 -12.92 22.76
C THR A 40 9.41 -13.32 21.27
N ALA A 41 8.46 -14.11 20.82
CA ALA A 41 8.38 -14.50 19.41
C ALA A 41 8.23 -13.29 18.46
N GLN A 42 7.56 -12.22 18.91
CA GLN A 42 7.41 -10.99 18.13
C GLN A 42 8.72 -10.20 18.04
N GLU A 43 9.43 -10.06 19.14
CA GLU A 43 10.75 -9.40 19.17
C GLU A 43 11.75 -10.13 18.28
N LYS A 44 11.79 -11.46 18.34
CA LYS A 44 12.66 -12.28 17.49
C LYS A 44 12.35 -12.08 15.99
N ARG A 45 11.08 -12.09 15.62
CA ARG A 45 10.67 -11.85 14.21
C ARG A 45 11.05 -10.44 13.74
N LEU A 46 10.85 -9.44 14.59
CA LEU A 46 11.21 -8.06 14.27
C LEU A 46 12.72 -7.92 14.11
N TYR A 47 13.51 -8.51 15.03
CA TYR A 47 14.96 -8.51 14.94
C TYR A 47 15.46 -9.19 13.67
N GLU A 48 14.90 -10.36 13.33
CA GLU A 48 15.24 -11.10 12.12
C GLU A 48 14.99 -10.26 10.87
N LEU A 49 13.83 -9.58 10.78
CA LEU A 49 13.47 -8.68 9.69
C LEU A 49 14.49 -7.54 9.55
N ILE A 50 14.80 -6.84 10.66
CA ILE A 50 15.75 -5.74 10.68
C ILE A 50 17.14 -6.22 10.25
N ARG A 51 17.59 -7.36 10.79
CA ARG A 51 18.90 -7.93 10.46
C ARG A 51 18.98 -8.33 8.99
N LYS A 52 18.01 -9.08 8.48
CA LYS A 52 17.95 -9.49 7.07
C LYS A 52 17.97 -8.29 6.14
N ARG A 53 17.17 -7.26 6.42
CA ARG A 53 17.14 -6.03 5.62
C ARG A 53 18.48 -5.29 5.68
N THR A 54 19.11 -5.20 6.85
CA THR A 54 20.43 -4.59 7.00
C THR A 54 21.50 -5.31 6.19
N ILE A 55 21.50 -6.65 6.19
CA ILE A 55 22.43 -7.45 5.39
C ILE A 55 22.14 -7.27 3.90
N ALA A 56 20.87 -7.38 3.50
CA ALA A 56 20.44 -7.25 2.11
C ALA A 56 20.85 -5.91 1.50
N CYS A 57 20.74 -4.81 2.25
CA CYS A 57 21.20 -3.47 1.80
C CYS A 57 22.72 -3.41 1.51
N GLN A 58 23.52 -4.35 1.96
CA GLN A 58 24.96 -4.44 1.73
C GLN A 58 25.34 -5.48 0.69
N MET A 59 24.37 -6.26 0.20
CA MET A 59 24.58 -7.29 -0.82
C MET A 59 24.52 -6.69 -2.24
N ALA A 60 24.91 -7.47 -3.22
CA ALA A 60 24.76 -7.11 -4.62
C ALA A 60 23.29 -7.11 -5.02
N ASP A 61 22.95 -6.35 -6.05
CA ASP A 61 21.61 -6.35 -6.63
C ASP A 61 21.29 -7.73 -7.24
N ALA A 62 20.01 -8.09 -7.23
CA ALA A 62 19.56 -9.26 -7.96
C ALA A 62 19.50 -8.94 -9.47
N GLU A 63 19.82 -9.94 -10.28
CA GLU A 63 19.69 -9.83 -11.73
C GLU A 63 18.54 -10.72 -12.21
N LEU A 64 17.63 -10.12 -12.96
CA LEU A 64 16.43 -10.78 -13.47
C LEU A 64 16.40 -10.64 -14.99
N GLU A 65 16.14 -11.73 -15.68
CA GLU A 65 15.89 -11.74 -17.11
C GLU A 65 14.39 -11.84 -17.38
N ARG A 66 13.83 -10.80 -17.98
CA ARG A 66 12.41 -10.78 -18.35
C ARG A 66 12.25 -11.04 -19.84
N THR A 67 11.58 -12.13 -20.15
CA THR A 67 11.27 -12.54 -21.51
C THR A 67 9.82 -12.24 -21.84
N THR A 68 9.57 -11.61 -22.98
CA THR A 68 8.22 -11.37 -23.50
C THR A 68 8.08 -12.08 -24.85
N ILE A 69 7.14 -13.01 -24.93
CA ILE A 69 6.81 -13.74 -26.16
C ILE A 69 5.51 -13.14 -26.71
N SER A 70 5.57 -12.67 -27.96
CA SER A 70 4.39 -12.21 -28.70
C SER A 70 3.99 -13.24 -29.76
N VAL A 71 2.83 -13.85 -29.61
CA VAL A 71 2.31 -14.84 -30.55
C VAL A 71 1.26 -14.18 -31.43
N GLY A 72 1.58 -14.07 -32.71
CA GLY A 72 0.65 -13.55 -33.73
C GLY A 72 -0.38 -14.60 -34.17
N ILE A 73 -1.57 -14.12 -34.53
CA ILE A 73 -2.64 -14.95 -35.11
C ILE A 73 -2.70 -14.62 -36.60
N GLY A 74 -2.60 -15.63 -37.45
CA GLY A 74 -2.59 -15.43 -38.91
C GLY A 74 -3.76 -14.57 -39.39
N GLY A 75 -3.47 -13.45 -40.09
CA GLY A 75 -4.47 -12.54 -40.65
C GLY A 75 -5.18 -11.62 -39.62
N LYS A 76 -4.76 -11.62 -38.34
CA LYS A 76 -5.34 -10.78 -37.29
C LYS A 76 -4.33 -9.75 -36.78
N LYS A 77 -4.83 -8.62 -36.27
CA LYS A 77 -3.98 -7.59 -35.61
C LYS A 77 -3.68 -7.93 -34.15
N GLU A 78 -4.56 -8.70 -33.53
CA GLU A 78 -4.48 -9.13 -32.15
C GLU A 78 -3.34 -10.14 -31.96
N LYS A 79 -2.74 -10.09 -30.79
CA LYS A 79 -1.64 -11.01 -30.40
C LYS A 79 -1.88 -11.54 -29.00
N PHE A 80 -1.44 -12.75 -28.75
CA PHE A 80 -1.24 -13.22 -27.39
C PHE A 80 0.15 -12.79 -26.90
N VAL A 81 0.22 -12.38 -25.65
CA VAL A 81 1.48 -11.97 -25.01
C VAL A 81 1.67 -12.82 -23.77
N ALA A 82 2.82 -13.47 -23.66
CA ALA A 82 3.24 -14.16 -22.46
C ALA A 82 4.51 -13.49 -21.93
N THR A 83 4.58 -13.24 -20.63
CA THR A 83 5.75 -12.68 -19.97
C THR A 83 6.22 -13.66 -18.91
N GLY A 84 7.51 -13.95 -18.89
CA GLY A 84 8.18 -14.76 -17.89
C GLY A 84 9.38 -14.02 -17.34
N GLU A 85 9.75 -14.36 -16.12
CA GLU A 85 10.89 -13.78 -15.44
C GLU A 85 11.73 -14.88 -14.80
N VAL A 86 13.04 -14.81 -14.98
CA VAL A 86 14.00 -15.75 -14.42
C VAL A 86 15.03 -14.96 -13.62
N ILE A 87 15.27 -15.36 -12.38
CA ILE A 87 16.35 -14.81 -11.57
C ILE A 87 17.65 -15.47 -12.05
N THR A 88 18.53 -14.70 -12.67
CA THR A 88 19.84 -15.16 -13.13
C THR A 88 20.91 -15.05 -12.05
N PHE A 89 20.71 -14.11 -11.12
CA PHE A 89 21.55 -13.93 -9.95
C PHE A 89 20.71 -13.45 -8.78
N ASP A 90 20.64 -14.23 -7.70
CA ASP A 90 19.77 -13.94 -6.55
C ASP A 90 20.15 -12.63 -5.81
N GLY A 91 21.46 -12.32 -5.72
CA GLY A 91 21.91 -11.13 -5.01
C GLY A 91 21.33 -11.05 -3.59
N PHE A 92 20.72 -9.91 -3.25
CA PHE A 92 20.10 -9.68 -1.93
C PHE A 92 18.84 -10.55 -1.70
N LEU A 93 18.21 -11.07 -2.74
CA LEU A 93 17.02 -11.92 -2.61
C LEU A 93 17.29 -13.24 -1.88
N GLN A 94 18.56 -13.66 -1.77
CA GLN A 94 18.93 -14.81 -0.95
C GLN A 94 18.60 -14.62 0.54
N VAL A 95 18.68 -13.38 1.03
CA VAL A 95 18.51 -13.07 2.45
C VAL A 95 17.17 -12.42 2.72
N TYR A 96 16.71 -11.56 1.81
CA TYR A 96 15.52 -10.77 2.00
C TYR A 96 14.64 -10.78 0.75
N ARG A 97 13.42 -11.26 0.93
CA ARG A 97 12.33 -11.11 -0.04
C ARG A 97 11.23 -10.30 0.63
N GLU A 98 10.79 -9.27 -0.04
CA GLU A 98 9.67 -8.44 0.44
C GLU A 98 8.39 -9.26 0.42
N SER A 99 7.62 -9.20 1.50
CA SER A 99 6.28 -9.79 1.55
C SER A 99 5.25 -8.76 1.11
N PHE A 100 4.29 -9.19 0.32
CA PHE A 100 3.19 -8.32 -0.10
C PHE A 100 2.13 -8.26 0.99
N ASP A 101 1.70 -7.05 1.35
CA ASP A 101 0.67 -6.83 2.38
C ASP A 101 -0.75 -7.04 1.85
N ASP A 102 -0.95 -6.92 0.54
CA ASP A 102 -2.22 -7.11 -0.13
C ASP A 102 -2.24 -8.35 -1.02
N GLU A 103 -3.30 -9.16 -0.90
CA GLU A 103 -3.50 -10.35 -1.74
C GLU A 103 -3.60 -10.01 -3.23
N ASN A 104 -3.95 -8.77 -3.57
CA ASN A 104 -4.02 -8.28 -4.94
C ASN A 104 -2.64 -7.89 -5.52
N GLU A 105 -1.64 -7.71 -4.67
CA GLU A 105 -0.25 -7.46 -5.06
C GLU A 105 0.54 -8.77 -5.22
N LYS A 106 -0.10 -9.94 -5.01
CA LYS A 106 0.53 -11.20 -5.39
C LYS A 106 0.85 -11.11 -6.86
N GLU A 107 2.13 -10.96 -7.14
CA GLU A 107 2.64 -11.05 -8.50
C GLU A 107 2.01 -12.26 -9.18
N GLN A 108 1.54 -12.04 -10.38
CA GLN A 108 1.34 -13.17 -11.29
C GLN A 108 2.65 -13.94 -11.23
N GLU A 109 2.61 -15.17 -10.72
CA GLU A 109 3.75 -16.07 -10.82
C GLU A 109 4.14 -16.09 -12.30
N ASN A 110 5.09 -15.24 -12.65
CA ASN A 110 5.67 -15.21 -13.98
C ASN A 110 6.44 -16.50 -14.10
N GLY A 111 5.74 -17.56 -14.52
CA GLY A 111 6.29 -18.87 -14.67
C GLY A 111 7.44 -18.87 -15.68
N LEU A 112 8.29 -19.86 -15.58
CA LEU A 112 9.36 -20.09 -16.56
C LEU A 112 8.71 -20.29 -17.94
N LEU A 113 9.01 -19.41 -18.90
CA LEU A 113 8.54 -19.58 -20.26
C LEU A 113 9.33 -20.70 -20.96
N PRO A 114 8.67 -21.54 -21.79
CA PRO A 114 9.39 -22.53 -22.59
C PRO A 114 10.32 -21.84 -23.61
N PRO A 115 11.42 -22.45 -23.97
CA PRO A 115 12.28 -21.91 -25.00
C PRO A 115 11.57 -21.94 -26.36
N VAL A 116 11.53 -20.78 -27.02
CA VAL A 116 10.93 -20.60 -28.34
C VAL A 116 11.90 -19.85 -29.25
N THR A 117 11.80 -20.10 -30.57
CA THR A 117 12.61 -19.40 -31.56
C THR A 117 11.80 -18.34 -32.29
N LEU A 118 12.49 -17.33 -32.81
CA LEU A 118 11.84 -16.27 -33.57
C LEU A 118 11.14 -16.81 -34.81
N ASN A 119 9.89 -16.44 -35.03
CA ASN A 119 9.04 -16.92 -36.12
C ASN A 119 8.72 -18.44 -36.07
N GLU A 120 8.87 -19.06 -34.93
CA GLU A 120 8.42 -20.44 -34.72
C GLU A 120 6.87 -20.50 -34.86
N VAL A 121 6.40 -21.51 -35.55
CA VAL A 121 4.98 -21.79 -35.72
C VAL A 121 4.51 -22.68 -34.58
N LEU A 122 3.69 -22.11 -33.70
CA LEU A 122 3.12 -22.81 -32.56
C LEU A 122 1.83 -23.53 -32.96
N SER A 123 1.65 -24.77 -32.52
CA SER A 123 0.38 -25.47 -32.65
C SER A 123 -0.55 -25.10 -31.49
N MET A 124 -1.74 -24.62 -31.82
CA MET A 124 -2.76 -24.32 -30.84
C MET A 124 -3.31 -25.58 -30.19
N LYS A 125 -3.19 -25.71 -28.88
CA LYS A 125 -3.76 -26.80 -28.09
C LYS A 125 -5.18 -26.40 -27.61
N ASP A 126 -5.27 -25.30 -26.91
CA ASP A 126 -6.51 -24.70 -26.47
C ASP A 126 -6.37 -23.19 -26.31
N ILE A 127 -7.49 -22.49 -26.32
CA ILE A 127 -7.59 -21.07 -25.96
C ILE A 127 -8.68 -20.93 -24.92
N VAL A 128 -8.35 -20.35 -23.78
CA VAL A 128 -9.28 -20.13 -22.68
C VAL A 128 -9.52 -18.64 -22.52
N ALA A 129 -10.78 -18.22 -22.67
CA ALA A 129 -11.22 -16.86 -22.35
C ALA A 129 -11.97 -16.90 -21.03
N THR A 130 -11.47 -16.17 -20.04
CA THR A 130 -12.09 -16.07 -18.71
C THR A 130 -12.65 -14.68 -18.52
N GLU A 131 -13.94 -14.60 -18.24
CA GLU A 131 -14.59 -13.33 -17.88
C GLU A 131 -13.96 -12.78 -16.60
N ARG A 132 -13.60 -11.49 -16.62
CA ARG A 132 -13.03 -10.77 -15.49
C ARG A 132 -13.76 -9.45 -15.30
N PHE A 133 -13.83 -9.02 -14.07
CA PHE A 133 -14.48 -7.79 -13.66
C PHE A 133 -13.50 -6.85 -13.00
N THR A 134 -13.68 -5.55 -13.17
CA THR A 134 -12.96 -4.54 -12.43
C THR A 134 -13.24 -4.72 -10.93
N GLN A 135 -12.19 -4.78 -10.15
CA GLN A 135 -12.31 -4.88 -8.70
C GLN A 135 -12.29 -3.48 -8.09
N ARG A 136 -13.04 -3.30 -6.99
CA ARG A 136 -12.91 -2.10 -6.18
C ARG A 136 -11.51 -2.01 -5.57
N PRO A 137 -11.00 -0.81 -5.28
CA PRO A 137 -9.79 -0.69 -4.48
C PRO A 137 -9.96 -1.42 -3.14
N PRO A 138 -8.95 -2.18 -2.69
CA PRO A 138 -9.04 -2.88 -1.40
C PRO A 138 -9.07 -1.87 -0.25
N ARG A 139 -9.69 -2.24 0.87
CA ARG A 139 -9.56 -1.48 2.12
C ARG A 139 -8.13 -1.58 2.63
N TYR A 140 -7.73 -0.58 3.38
CA TYR A 140 -6.37 -0.52 3.92
C TYR A 140 -6.15 -1.53 5.06
N THR A 141 -4.96 -2.12 5.09
CA THR A 141 -4.33 -2.61 6.32
C THR A 141 -3.60 -1.45 6.98
N GLU A 142 -3.09 -1.61 8.20
CA GLU A 142 -2.23 -0.57 8.81
C GLU A 142 -1.00 -0.28 7.95
N ALA A 143 -0.37 -1.32 7.39
CA ALA A 143 0.81 -1.19 6.56
C ALA A 143 0.51 -0.47 5.23
N SER A 144 -0.55 -0.85 4.53
CA SER A 144 -0.92 -0.19 3.28
C SER A 144 -1.42 1.25 3.49
N LEU A 145 -2.01 1.54 4.67
CA LEU A 145 -2.35 2.92 5.05
C LEU A 145 -1.10 3.76 5.29
N VAL A 146 -0.09 3.23 5.98
CA VAL A 146 1.21 3.92 6.16
C VAL A 146 1.83 4.24 4.80
N ARG A 147 1.90 3.25 3.90
CA ARG A 147 2.39 3.46 2.53
C ARG A 147 1.64 4.60 1.83
N ARG A 148 0.31 4.60 1.94
CA ARG A 148 -0.52 5.63 1.30
C ARG A 148 -0.31 7.02 1.89
N LEU A 149 -0.14 7.13 3.20
CA LEU A 149 0.19 8.40 3.86
C LEU A 149 1.55 8.92 3.40
N GLU A 150 2.56 8.04 3.29
CA GLU A 150 3.89 8.38 2.79
C GLU A 150 3.85 8.85 1.33
N GLU A 151 3.15 8.15 0.44
CA GLU A 151 2.96 8.55 -0.96
C GLU A 151 2.32 9.94 -1.11
N LEU A 152 1.39 10.27 -0.22
CA LEU A 152 0.70 11.56 -0.19
C LEU A 152 1.50 12.66 0.54
N GLY A 153 2.60 12.31 1.19
CA GLY A 153 3.38 13.25 2.02
C GLY A 153 2.66 13.68 3.29
N ILE A 154 1.72 12.87 3.79
CA ILE A 154 0.92 13.14 4.98
C ILE A 154 1.61 12.51 6.20
N GLY A 155 2.09 13.34 7.12
CA GLY A 155 2.78 12.90 8.33
C GLY A 155 4.25 12.54 8.10
N ARG A 156 4.85 11.92 9.10
CA ARG A 156 6.25 11.50 9.15
C ARG A 156 6.33 10.10 9.77
N PRO A 157 7.44 9.37 9.62
CA PRO A 157 7.62 8.04 10.21
C PRO A 157 7.27 7.98 11.71
N SER A 158 7.58 9.03 12.47
CA SER A 158 7.26 9.12 13.90
C SER A 158 5.77 9.29 14.22
N THR A 159 4.96 9.73 13.26
CA THR A 159 3.54 10.06 13.48
C THR A 159 2.58 9.02 12.89
N TYR A 160 3.01 8.17 11.96
CA TYR A 160 2.12 7.21 11.31
C TYR A 160 1.46 6.25 12.30
N ALA A 161 2.25 5.54 13.09
CA ALA A 161 1.71 4.56 14.05
C ALA A 161 0.84 5.21 15.14
N PRO A 162 1.25 6.33 15.79
CA PRO A 162 0.39 7.05 16.74
C PRO A 162 -0.93 7.53 16.13
N THR A 163 -0.93 8.00 14.88
CA THR A 163 -2.14 8.45 14.20
C THR A 163 -3.11 7.28 13.96
N ILE A 164 -2.60 6.17 13.44
CA ILE A 164 -3.40 4.96 13.21
C ILE A 164 -3.96 4.41 14.52
N GLN A 165 -3.16 4.39 15.57
CA GLN A 165 -3.63 4.00 16.89
C GLN A 165 -4.72 4.95 17.43
N THR A 166 -4.57 6.26 17.21
CA THR A 166 -5.55 7.26 17.67
C THR A 166 -6.90 7.10 17.00
N ILE A 167 -6.95 6.89 15.67
CA ILE A 167 -8.23 6.69 14.98
C ILE A 167 -8.93 5.39 15.38
N GLN A 168 -8.17 4.36 15.75
CA GLN A 168 -8.72 3.11 16.30
C GLN A 168 -9.20 3.29 17.74
N ASN A 169 -8.42 3.96 18.61
CA ASN A 169 -8.81 4.23 20.00
C ASN A 169 -10.06 5.12 20.11
N ARG A 170 -10.27 5.99 19.12
CA ARG A 170 -11.48 6.84 19.01
C ARG A 170 -12.64 6.13 18.33
N GLU A 171 -12.44 4.86 17.98
CA GLU A 171 -13.43 4.04 17.30
C GLU A 171 -13.91 4.64 15.95
N TYR A 172 -13.09 5.47 15.29
CA TYR A 172 -13.40 5.97 13.95
C TYR A 172 -13.23 4.89 12.90
N VAL A 173 -12.29 3.98 13.14
CA VAL A 173 -12.07 2.76 12.36
C VAL A 173 -11.80 1.59 13.29
N VAL A 174 -12.21 0.41 12.86
CA VAL A 174 -11.93 -0.87 13.55
C VAL A 174 -11.29 -1.85 12.59
N LYS A 175 -10.47 -2.76 13.12
CA LYS A 175 -10.01 -3.91 12.33
C LYS A 175 -11.14 -4.93 12.26
N GLY A 176 -11.43 -5.36 11.05
CA GLY A 176 -12.51 -6.32 10.84
C GLY A 176 -12.33 -7.13 9.57
N ASP A 177 -13.17 -8.14 9.49
CA ASP A 177 -13.33 -9.00 8.34
C ASP A 177 -14.69 -8.71 7.71
N LYS A 178 -14.76 -8.77 6.40
CA LYS A 178 -16.01 -8.70 5.64
C LYS A 178 -16.14 -9.96 4.81
N GLU A 179 -17.26 -10.60 4.93
CA GLU A 179 -17.59 -11.72 4.06
C GLU A 179 -17.76 -11.23 2.62
N GLY A 180 -17.29 -12.04 1.68
CA GLY A 180 -17.49 -11.79 0.26
C GLY A 180 -18.89 -12.23 -0.17
N THR A 181 -19.25 -11.79 -1.37
CA THR A 181 -20.47 -12.23 -2.06
C THR A 181 -20.11 -13.18 -3.19
N GLU A 182 -20.93 -14.17 -3.42
CA GLU A 182 -20.79 -15.06 -4.57
C GLU A 182 -21.11 -14.29 -5.87
N ARG A 183 -20.24 -14.47 -6.86
CA ARG A 183 -20.44 -13.97 -8.22
C ARG A 183 -20.15 -15.07 -9.20
N THR A 184 -21.00 -15.18 -10.21
CA THR A 184 -20.79 -16.08 -11.33
C THR A 184 -19.96 -15.39 -12.42
N TYR A 185 -19.14 -16.16 -13.12
CA TYR A 185 -18.37 -15.73 -14.28
C TYR A 185 -18.29 -16.84 -15.33
N ASN A 186 -18.11 -16.46 -16.58
CA ASN A 186 -18.09 -17.38 -17.70
C ASN A 186 -16.65 -17.71 -18.12
N ILE A 187 -16.41 -18.96 -18.45
CA ILE A 187 -15.18 -19.44 -19.06
C ILE A 187 -15.54 -20.05 -20.40
N ILE A 188 -14.96 -19.51 -21.46
CA ILE A 188 -15.11 -20.01 -22.82
C ILE A 188 -13.79 -20.70 -23.21
N THR A 189 -13.87 -21.95 -23.58
CA THR A 189 -12.69 -22.75 -24.00
C THR A 189 -12.88 -23.20 -25.44
N LEU A 190 -11.93 -22.85 -26.30
CA LEU A 190 -11.81 -23.39 -27.64
C LEU A 190 -10.75 -24.48 -27.65
N ALA A 191 -11.15 -25.72 -27.90
CA ALA A 191 -10.25 -26.86 -28.05
C ALA A 191 -10.77 -27.76 -29.19
N GLN A 192 -9.87 -28.29 -30.01
CA GLN A 192 -10.22 -29.21 -31.13
C GLN A 192 -11.40 -28.68 -32.00
N HIS A 193 -11.38 -27.38 -32.32
CA HIS A 193 -12.44 -26.68 -33.10
C HIS A 193 -13.82 -26.66 -32.43
N THR A 194 -13.91 -27.04 -31.15
CA THR A 194 -15.16 -27.02 -30.39
C THR A 194 -15.08 -25.95 -29.31
N ILE A 195 -16.15 -25.16 -29.21
CA ILE A 195 -16.31 -24.14 -28.18
C ILE A 195 -17.15 -24.73 -27.06
N LYS A 196 -16.63 -24.65 -25.82
CA LYS A 196 -17.37 -25.00 -24.61
C LYS A 196 -17.46 -23.77 -23.73
N GLU A 197 -18.63 -23.52 -23.18
CA GLU A 197 -18.90 -22.48 -22.21
C GLU A 197 -19.24 -23.12 -20.86
N VAL A 198 -18.59 -22.66 -19.79
CA VAL A 198 -18.80 -23.16 -18.44
C VAL A 198 -18.94 -21.96 -17.52
N GLN A 199 -19.98 -21.96 -16.70
CA GLN A 199 -20.15 -20.97 -15.66
C GLN A 199 -19.50 -21.47 -14.37
N LYS A 200 -18.71 -20.61 -13.71
CA LYS A 200 -18.11 -20.85 -12.41
C LYS A 200 -18.50 -19.75 -11.43
N THR A 201 -18.35 -20.03 -10.16
CA THR A 201 -18.55 -19.08 -9.06
C THR A 201 -17.24 -18.72 -8.40
N GLU A 202 -17.13 -17.47 -8.00
CA GLU A 202 -16.03 -16.97 -7.17
C GLU A 202 -16.59 -16.12 -6.01
N ILE A 203 -15.87 -16.03 -4.91
CA ILE A 203 -16.21 -15.15 -3.80
C ILE A 203 -15.46 -13.82 -4.01
N VAL A 204 -16.20 -12.72 -4.09
CA VAL A 204 -15.64 -11.39 -4.34
C VAL A 204 -15.96 -10.43 -3.21
N GLY A 205 -15.06 -9.45 -3.02
CA GLY A 205 -15.26 -8.37 -2.06
C GLY A 205 -15.08 -8.80 -0.60
N ALA A 206 -14.51 -9.98 -0.34
CA ALA A 206 -14.06 -10.34 0.99
C ALA A 206 -12.89 -9.44 1.42
N ASP A 207 -12.92 -9.01 2.67
CA ASP A 207 -11.80 -8.30 3.29
C ASP A 207 -11.40 -9.07 4.55
N ARG A 208 -10.09 -9.22 4.79
CA ARG A 208 -9.57 -9.87 6.00
C ARG A 208 -8.59 -8.94 6.68
N ASN A 209 -8.80 -8.73 7.99
CA ASN A 209 -7.94 -7.89 8.83
C ASN A 209 -7.71 -6.48 8.24
N LYS A 210 -8.77 -5.89 7.69
CA LYS A 210 -8.73 -4.55 7.08
C LYS A 210 -9.30 -3.51 8.05
N LEU A 211 -8.86 -2.25 7.86
CA LEU A 211 -9.42 -1.10 8.57
C LEU A 211 -10.80 -0.76 7.98
N MET A 212 -11.82 -0.80 8.81
CA MET A 212 -13.20 -0.53 8.45
C MET A 212 -13.69 0.73 9.15
N PRO A 213 -14.28 1.70 8.44
CA PRO A 213 -14.91 2.84 9.08
C PRO A 213 -16.11 2.37 9.91
N THR A 214 -16.31 3.02 11.05
CA THR A 214 -17.50 2.85 11.88
C THR A 214 -18.53 3.92 11.54
N ASP A 215 -19.74 3.81 12.08
CA ASP A 215 -20.77 4.83 11.93
C ASP A 215 -20.33 6.16 12.56
N ILE A 216 -19.68 6.09 13.73
CA ILE A 216 -19.09 7.27 14.37
C ILE A 216 -18.03 7.91 13.49
N GLY A 217 -17.14 7.10 12.92
CA GLY A 217 -16.11 7.56 11.99
C GLY A 217 -16.71 8.23 10.77
N THR A 218 -17.79 7.68 10.22
CA THR A 218 -18.50 8.26 9.08
C THR A 218 -19.13 9.60 9.42
N VAL A 219 -19.84 9.68 10.53
CA VAL A 219 -20.47 10.95 10.99
C VAL A 219 -19.42 12.03 11.22
N VAL A 220 -18.30 11.69 11.86
CA VAL A 220 -17.20 12.65 12.08
C VAL A 220 -16.57 13.09 10.76
N ASN A 221 -16.36 12.16 9.84
CA ASN A 221 -15.82 12.47 8.51
C ASN A 221 -16.76 13.43 7.75
N ASP A 222 -18.05 13.15 7.72
CA ASP A 222 -19.04 13.96 7.00
C ASP A 222 -19.11 15.37 7.59
N PHE A 223 -19.11 15.50 8.92
CA PHE A 223 -19.03 16.79 9.59
C PHE A 223 -17.75 17.56 9.21
N LEU A 224 -16.60 16.90 9.23
CA LEU A 224 -15.33 17.54 8.88
C LEU A 224 -15.27 17.94 7.40
N MET A 225 -15.82 17.12 6.50
CA MET A 225 -15.90 17.44 5.08
C MET A 225 -16.81 18.62 4.78
N GLU A 226 -17.90 18.78 5.55
CA GLU A 226 -18.84 19.88 5.40
C GLU A 226 -18.27 21.21 5.91
N TYR A 227 -17.71 21.22 7.13
CA TYR A 227 -17.28 22.45 7.80
C TYR A 227 -15.80 22.79 7.58
N PHE A 228 -14.94 21.79 7.34
CA PHE A 228 -13.49 21.94 7.24
C PHE A 228 -12.90 21.39 5.94
N PRO A 229 -13.52 21.62 4.76
CA PRO A 229 -13.07 20.98 3.51
C PRO A 229 -11.61 21.30 3.19
N GLY A 230 -11.14 22.51 3.50
CA GLY A 230 -9.74 22.89 3.27
C GLY A 230 -8.72 22.14 4.13
N VAL A 231 -9.11 21.74 5.35
CA VAL A 231 -8.26 20.93 6.24
C VAL A 231 -8.30 19.45 5.85
N MET A 232 -9.44 19.01 5.29
CA MET A 232 -9.63 17.63 4.82
C MET A 232 -9.00 17.36 3.46
N ASP A 233 -8.51 18.38 2.78
CA ASP A 233 -7.73 18.20 1.54
C ASP A 233 -6.40 17.48 1.85
N TYR A 234 -6.11 16.41 1.12
CA TYR A 234 -4.86 15.66 1.31
C TYR A 234 -3.60 16.52 1.14
N ASN A 235 -3.66 17.54 0.27
CA ASN A 235 -2.55 18.44 0.08
C ASN A 235 -2.33 19.39 1.26
N PHE A 236 -3.35 19.63 2.09
CA PHE A 236 -3.23 20.52 3.24
C PHE A 236 -2.13 20.06 4.20
N THR A 237 -2.22 18.81 4.70
CA THR A 237 -1.23 18.27 5.63
C THR A 237 0.16 18.22 4.99
N ALA A 238 0.26 17.80 3.72
CA ALA A 238 1.52 17.78 2.98
C ALA A 238 2.14 19.19 2.83
N SER A 239 1.31 20.23 2.69
CA SER A 239 1.77 21.62 2.61
C SER A 239 2.26 22.14 3.96
N VAL A 240 1.54 21.84 5.04
CA VAL A 240 1.94 22.20 6.41
C VAL A 240 3.27 21.52 6.78
N GLU A 241 3.45 20.26 6.42
CA GLU A 241 4.71 19.54 6.65
C GLU A 241 5.89 20.20 5.91
N LYS A 242 5.67 20.69 4.69
CA LYS A 242 6.69 21.45 3.94
C LYS A 242 6.99 22.81 4.57
N GLU A 243 5.98 23.48 5.11
CA GLU A 243 6.19 24.73 5.85
C GLU A 243 7.01 24.48 7.12
N PHE A 244 6.81 23.36 7.81
CA PHE A 244 7.64 22.98 8.95
C PHE A 244 9.08 22.62 8.56
N ASP A 245 9.27 21.96 7.42
CA ASP A 245 10.61 21.73 6.89
C ASP A 245 11.33 23.06 6.59
N ALA A 246 10.64 24.02 5.96
CA ALA A 246 11.18 25.36 5.70
C ALA A 246 11.49 26.14 7.00
N VAL A 247 10.68 25.97 8.06
CA VAL A 247 11.00 26.53 9.38
C VAL A 247 12.24 25.88 9.97
N ALA A 248 12.39 24.56 9.85
CA ALA A 248 13.56 23.82 10.34
C ALA A 248 14.86 24.21 9.61
N GLU A 249 14.76 24.53 8.31
CA GLU A 249 15.86 25.00 7.47
C GLU A 249 16.17 26.51 7.67
N GLY A 250 15.33 27.23 8.43
CA GLY A 250 15.48 28.67 8.68
C GLY A 250 15.01 29.56 7.53
N GLU A 251 14.31 29.02 6.57
CA GLU A 251 13.75 29.73 5.42
C GLU A 251 12.43 30.44 5.75
N MET A 252 11.72 30.00 6.81
CA MET A 252 10.45 30.56 7.26
C MET A 252 10.46 30.77 8.76
N VAL A 253 9.81 31.85 9.22
CA VAL A 253 9.60 32.09 10.64
C VAL A 253 8.38 31.32 11.13
N TRP A 254 8.51 30.54 12.20
CA TRP A 254 7.45 29.68 12.69
C TRP A 254 6.17 30.43 13.08
N THR A 255 6.29 31.68 13.60
CA THR A 255 5.14 32.51 13.95
C THR A 255 4.31 32.90 12.75
N ASP A 256 4.95 33.09 11.58
CA ASP A 256 4.24 33.44 10.35
C ASP A 256 3.46 32.25 9.80
N ALA A 257 4.03 31.05 9.90
CA ALA A 257 3.35 29.81 9.53
C ALA A 257 2.09 29.59 10.40
N ILE A 258 2.22 29.76 11.71
CA ILE A 258 1.09 29.63 12.63
C ILE A 258 0.04 30.73 12.42
N ASP A 259 0.43 31.99 12.26
CA ASP A 259 -0.49 33.11 12.02
C ASP A 259 -1.30 32.91 10.73
N LYS A 260 -0.63 32.46 9.65
CA LYS A 260 -1.27 32.10 8.39
C LYS A 260 -2.32 31.02 8.57
N PHE A 261 -1.98 29.94 9.28
CA PHE A 261 -2.91 28.84 9.56
C PHE A 261 -4.07 29.32 10.43
N TYR A 262 -3.80 30.03 11.52
CA TYR A 262 -4.79 30.49 12.47
C TYR A 262 -5.85 31.40 11.83
N LYS A 263 -5.43 32.32 10.97
CA LYS A 263 -6.33 33.22 10.24
C LYS A 263 -7.29 32.50 9.30
N LEU A 264 -6.89 31.36 8.77
CA LEU A 264 -7.76 30.54 7.93
C LEU A 264 -8.65 29.61 8.74
N PHE A 265 -8.14 29.07 9.82
CA PHE A 265 -8.78 27.99 10.59
C PHE A 265 -9.77 28.53 11.65
N HIS A 266 -9.38 29.58 12.39
CA HIS A 266 -10.17 30.05 13.52
C HIS A 266 -11.59 30.53 13.15
N PRO A 267 -11.82 31.30 12.08
CA PRO A 267 -13.17 31.69 11.66
C PRO A 267 -14.08 30.49 11.37
N ILE A 268 -13.52 29.42 10.77
CA ILE A 268 -14.27 28.19 10.48
C ILE A 268 -14.67 27.49 11.78
N VAL A 269 -13.79 27.49 12.79
CA VAL A 269 -14.09 26.91 14.12
C VAL A 269 -15.22 27.69 14.79
N GLU A 270 -15.20 29.03 14.72
CA GLU A 270 -16.28 29.87 15.29
C GLU A 270 -17.63 29.63 14.59
N GLU A 271 -17.62 29.51 13.27
CA GLU A 271 -18.78 29.15 12.46
C GLU A 271 -19.31 27.76 12.83
N ALA A 272 -18.46 26.73 12.83
CA ALA A 272 -18.83 25.37 13.19
C ALA A 272 -19.34 25.27 14.64
N ALA A 273 -18.78 26.03 15.59
CA ALA A 273 -19.22 26.05 16.96
C ALA A 273 -20.63 26.70 17.14
N SER A 274 -21.02 27.58 16.21
CA SER A 274 -22.35 28.18 16.20
C SER A 274 -23.44 27.24 15.71
N VAL A 275 -23.08 26.20 14.96
CA VAL A 275 -24.00 25.17 14.46
C VAL A 275 -24.42 24.29 15.63
N ARG A 276 -25.65 24.47 16.10
CA ARG A 276 -26.19 23.66 17.19
C ARG A 276 -26.24 22.19 16.74
N THR A 277 -25.59 21.33 17.49
CA THR A 277 -25.45 19.86 17.38
C THR A 277 -26.79 19.09 17.45
N ALA A 278 -27.93 19.69 17.10
CA ALA A 278 -29.21 18.99 17.04
C ALA A 278 -29.25 17.81 16.04
N VAL A 279 -28.40 17.85 15.01
CA VAL A 279 -28.39 16.84 13.95
C VAL A 279 -27.62 15.58 14.36
N SER A 280 -26.55 15.69 15.14
CA SER A 280 -25.76 14.52 15.55
C SER A 280 -26.48 13.61 16.56
N TYR A 281 -27.35 14.18 17.40
CA TYR A 281 -28.14 13.43 18.37
C TYR A 281 -29.29 12.63 17.75
N THR A 282 -29.87 13.09 16.66
CA THR A 282 -30.98 12.40 15.98
C THR A 282 -30.49 11.21 15.17
N HIS A 283 -29.31 11.26 14.56
CA HIS A 283 -28.72 10.14 13.83
C HIS A 283 -28.24 9.02 14.78
N LEU A 284 -27.59 9.37 15.89
CA LEU A 284 -27.20 8.38 16.91
C LEU A 284 -28.40 7.67 17.55
N ARG A 285 -29.51 8.40 17.85
CA ARG A 285 -30.73 7.79 18.37
C ARG A 285 -31.49 6.96 17.34
N ALA A 286 -31.43 7.27 16.06
CA ALA A 286 -32.07 6.46 15.01
C ALA A 286 -31.41 5.08 14.88
N HIS A 287 -30.09 5.01 15.04
CA HIS A 287 -29.36 3.72 15.02
C HIS A 287 -29.56 2.90 16.30
N GLU A 288 -29.73 3.53 17.46
CA GLU A 288 -30.03 2.79 18.71
C GLU A 288 -31.44 2.19 18.73
N THR A 289 -32.39 2.76 17.99
CA THR A 289 -33.77 2.23 17.95
C THR A 289 -33.97 1.10 16.97
N ASP A 290 -33.13 0.97 15.94
CA ASP A 290 -33.20 -0.14 14.98
C ASP A 290 -32.54 -1.43 15.50
N GLN A 291 -31.79 -1.40 16.60
CA GLN A 291 -31.21 -2.59 17.22
C GLN A 291 -32.17 -3.30 18.20
N TYR A 292 -33.36 -2.78 18.46
CA TYR A 292 -34.35 -3.34 19.40
C TYR A 292 -35.74 -3.63 18.78
N LEU A 293 -35.82 -3.66 17.47
CA LEU A 293 -36.98 -4.17 16.71
C LEU A 293 -36.52 -5.31 15.77
#